data_3a7c970c0333125c31a46473cade7737
#
_entry.id   3a7c970c0333125c31a46473cade7737
#
_cell.length_a   1.000
_cell.length_b   1.000
_cell.length_c   1.000
_cell.angle_alpha   90.00
_cell.angle_beta   90.00
_cell.angle_gamma   90.00
#
_symmetry.space_group_name_H-M   'P 1'
#
loop_
_entity.id
_entity.type
_entity.pdbx_description
1 polymer ?
#
loop_
_entity_poly.entity_id
_entity_poly.type
_entity_poly.pdbx_seq_one_letter_code
_entity_poly.pdbx_strand_id
1 'polypeptide(L)'
;MSLKKELSGRRSVQAKVEAPGSTQSAVERRSAEAELRTLIAKFAPAHLGLIVAMRRWLRKRLPTACEVVYEYRDWFVISYSPNEHGYEGVLGIRASADGVKLFFNRCKELPDPAKLLQGSGNQCRSINLEGASTLARLEVARLTRCAADGCCRRRASGRGPLVPRPGP
;
A
#
# COMPACT_ATOMS: atom_id res chain seq x y z
N MET A 1 -1.92 3.73 -21.48
CA MET A 1 -2.21 5.05 -20.89
C MET A 1 -1.38 5.23 -19.63
N SER A 2 -0.59 6.26 -19.62
CA SER A 2 0.51 6.45 -18.66
C SER A 2 -0.03 6.86 -17.29
N LEU A 3 0.34 6.15 -16.23
CA LEU A 3 0.08 6.45 -14.81
C LEU A 3 0.48 7.88 -14.37
N LYS A 4 1.25 8.60 -15.19
CA LYS A 4 1.65 10.00 -14.97
C LYS A 4 0.49 11.00 -14.99
N LYS A 5 -0.66 10.65 -15.57
CA LYS A 5 -1.80 11.57 -15.70
C LYS A 5 -2.81 11.46 -14.54
N GLU A 6 -2.72 10.41 -13.71
CA GLU A 6 -3.64 10.19 -12.60
C GLU A 6 -3.18 10.81 -11.26
N LEU A 7 -1.97 11.33 -11.19
CA LEU A 7 -1.41 11.90 -9.94
C LEU A 7 -1.82 13.38 -9.69
N SER A 8 -2.58 13.98 -10.59
CA SER A 8 -2.97 15.40 -10.52
C SER A 8 -4.31 15.63 -9.82
N GLY A 9 -4.47 15.13 -8.62
CA GLY A 9 -5.70 15.35 -7.84
C GLY A 9 -5.55 14.95 -6.38
N ARG A 10 -4.38 15.22 -5.79
CA ARG A 10 -4.15 14.92 -4.37
C ARG A 10 -4.96 15.84 -3.48
N ARG A 11 -6.03 15.36 -2.88
CA ARG A 11 -6.37 15.71 -1.50
C ARG A 11 -5.75 14.63 -0.62
N SER A 12 -4.59 14.93 -0.03
CA SER A 12 -3.98 14.04 0.95
C SER A 12 -4.67 14.23 2.29
N VAL A 13 -5.65 13.41 2.58
CA VAL A 13 -6.07 13.18 3.96
C VAL A 13 -5.10 12.11 4.48
N GLN A 14 -4.09 12.53 5.22
CA GLN A 14 -3.18 11.60 5.91
C GLN A 14 -3.87 11.13 7.19
N ALA A 15 -4.64 10.06 7.10
CA ALA A 15 -5.01 9.30 8.28
C ALA A 15 -3.91 8.29 8.57
N LYS A 16 -3.17 8.50 9.66
CA LYS A 16 -2.10 7.62 10.11
C LYS A 16 -2.67 6.51 10.96
N VAL A 17 -2.72 5.30 10.43
CA VAL A 17 -3.15 4.10 11.15
C VAL A 17 -1.94 3.27 11.53
N GLU A 18 -1.70 3.14 12.83
CA GLU A 18 -0.72 2.30 13.54
C GLU A 18 0.70 2.11 12.98
N ALA A 19 1.66 2.44 13.85
CA ALA A 19 3.00 1.86 13.85
C ALA A 19 3.30 1.33 15.27
N PRO A 20 3.93 0.17 15.41
CA PRO A 20 4.49 -0.26 16.68
C PRO A 20 5.57 0.74 17.09
N GLY A 21 5.43 1.32 18.28
CA GLY A 21 6.31 2.39 18.77
C GLY A 21 5.86 3.81 18.42
N SER A 22 4.70 4.01 17.78
CA SER A 22 4.12 5.31 17.53
C SER A 22 3.62 5.94 18.83
N THR A 23 3.95 7.22 19.03
CA THR A 23 3.41 8.09 20.11
C THR A 23 1.94 8.47 19.92
N GLN A 24 1.25 7.86 18.93
CA GLN A 24 -0.16 8.12 18.69
C GLN A 24 -1.03 7.73 19.87
N SER A 25 -1.85 8.66 20.30
CA SER A 25 -2.86 8.42 21.33
C SER A 25 -3.92 7.41 20.86
N ALA A 26 -4.60 6.78 21.81
CA ALA A 26 -5.72 5.89 21.50
C ALA A 26 -6.86 6.63 20.77
N VAL A 27 -7.01 7.93 21.00
CA VAL A 27 -8.00 8.78 20.35
C VAL A 27 -7.67 8.98 18.88
N GLU A 28 -6.41 9.32 18.55
CA GLU A 28 -5.96 9.49 17.16
C GLU A 28 -6.12 8.20 16.35
N ARG A 29 -5.80 7.06 16.94
CA ARG A 29 -6.00 5.75 16.28
C ARG A 29 -7.46 5.46 15.96
N ARG A 30 -8.38 5.76 16.90
CA ARG A 30 -9.83 5.60 16.68
C ARG A 30 -10.33 6.52 15.59
N SER A 31 -9.86 7.78 15.55
CA SER A 31 -10.19 8.74 14.50
C SER A 31 -9.75 8.23 13.13
N ALA A 32 -8.51 7.78 13.00
CA ALA A 32 -7.97 7.24 11.76
C ALA A 32 -8.73 6.00 11.27
N GLU A 33 -9.13 5.10 12.17
CA GLU A 33 -9.95 3.94 11.83
C GLU A 33 -11.37 4.36 11.38
N ALA A 34 -11.95 5.38 11.99
CA ALA A 34 -13.25 5.91 11.57
C ALA A 34 -13.18 6.55 10.17
N GLU A 35 -12.13 7.33 9.91
CA GLU A 35 -11.89 7.91 8.59
C GLU A 35 -11.71 6.84 7.52
N LEU A 36 -10.93 5.79 7.79
CA LEU A 36 -10.76 4.69 6.86
C LEU A 36 -12.09 3.97 6.57
N ARG A 37 -12.92 3.75 7.58
CA ARG A 37 -14.25 3.16 7.37
C ARG A 37 -15.12 4.03 6.47
N THR A 38 -15.06 5.34 6.63
CA THR A 38 -15.76 6.31 5.77
C THR A 38 -15.28 6.20 4.32
N LEU A 39 -13.97 6.09 4.09
CA LEU A 39 -13.39 5.92 2.75
C LEU A 39 -13.82 4.59 2.12
N ILE A 40 -13.83 3.49 2.89
CA ILE A 40 -14.29 2.19 2.40
C ILE A 40 -15.76 2.27 2.01
N ALA A 41 -16.61 2.87 2.85
CA ALA A 41 -18.03 3.05 2.55
C ALA A 41 -18.27 3.92 1.31
N LYS A 42 -17.43 4.93 1.10
CA LYS A 42 -17.51 5.86 -0.03
C LYS A 42 -17.08 5.22 -1.36
N PHE A 43 -15.96 4.51 -1.38
CA PHE A 43 -15.30 4.10 -2.62
C PHE A 43 -15.39 2.61 -2.92
N ALA A 44 -15.50 1.75 -1.91
CA ALA A 44 -15.41 0.31 -2.07
C ALA A 44 -16.30 -0.47 -1.08
N PRO A 45 -17.60 -0.12 -0.91
CA PRO A 45 -18.47 -0.73 0.10
C PRO A 45 -18.63 -2.24 -0.08
N ALA A 46 -18.68 -2.71 -1.33
CA ALA A 46 -18.79 -4.14 -1.65
C ALA A 46 -17.55 -4.95 -1.26
N HIS A 47 -16.41 -4.29 -1.01
CA HIS A 47 -15.12 -4.93 -0.78
C HIS A 47 -14.64 -4.83 0.68
N LEU A 48 -15.49 -4.37 1.60
CA LEU A 48 -15.12 -4.19 3.03
C LEU A 48 -14.47 -5.44 3.62
N GLY A 49 -15.09 -6.62 3.43
CA GLY A 49 -14.58 -7.87 3.99
C GLY A 49 -13.17 -8.23 3.47
N LEU A 50 -12.95 -8.03 2.16
CA LEU A 50 -11.66 -8.28 1.52
C LEU A 50 -10.59 -7.30 2.01
N ILE A 51 -10.92 -6.01 2.13
CA ILE A 51 -9.99 -4.98 2.62
C ILE A 51 -9.58 -5.27 4.08
N VAL A 52 -10.53 -5.65 4.93
CA VAL A 52 -10.26 -6.03 6.32
C VAL A 52 -9.36 -7.27 6.39
N ALA A 53 -9.64 -8.29 5.58
CA ALA A 53 -8.81 -9.50 5.51
C ALA A 53 -7.38 -9.17 5.04
N MET A 54 -7.23 -8.33 4.02
CA MET A 54 -5.92 -7.88 3.51
C MET A 54 -5.14 -7.12 4.57
N ARG A 55 -5.76 -6.16 5.25
CA ARG A 55 -5.10 -5.39 6.32
C ARG A 55 -4.59 -6.31 7.41
N ARG A 56 -5.43 -7.26 7.88
CA ARG A 56 -5.01 -8.26 8.88
C ARG A 56 -3.83 -9.09 8.38
N TRP A 57 -3.89 -9.53 7.13
CA TRP A 57 -2.86 -10.35 6.51
C TRP A 57 -1.53 -9.59 6.36
N LEU A 58 -1.57 -8.30 5.97
CA LEU A 58 -0.40 -7.44 5.82
C LEU A 58 0.19 -7.04 7.17
N ARG A 59 -0.62 -6.65 8.15
CA ARG A 59 -0.15 -6.33 9.51
C ARG A 59 0.60 -7.48 10.16
N LYS A 60 0.14 -8.72 9.95
CA LYS A 60 0.84 -9.90 10.45
C LYS A 60 2.23 -10.10 9.82
N ARG A 61 2.41 -9.66 8.56
CA ARG A 61 3.66 -9.82 7.80
C ARG A 61 4.58 -8.62 7.89
N LEU A 62 4.04 -7.47 8.17
CA LEU A 62 4.72 -6.19 8.24
C LEU A 62 4.43 -5.52 9.59
N PRO A 63 4.81 -6.16 10.72
CA PRO A 63 4.41 -5.70 12.05
C PRO A 63 4.99 -4.34 12.42
N THR A 64 6.06 -3.90 11.76
CA THR A 64 6.74 -2.62 12.00
C THR A 64 6.38 -1.53 10.99
N ALA A 65 5.50 -1.84 10.01
CA ALA A 65 5.11 -0.87 9.00
C ALA A 65 4.04 0.09 9.52
N CYS A 66 4.16 1.34 9.11
CA CYS A 66 3.13 2.35 9.27
C CYS A 66 2.07 2.20 8.17
N GLU A 67 0.81 2.19 8.52
CA GLU A 67 -0.27 2.34 7.55
C GLU A 67 -0.55 3.84 7.33
N VAL A 68 -0.43 4.30 6.09
CA VAL A 68 -0.75 5.68 5.69
C VAL A 68 -1.83 5.64 4.62
N VAL A 69 -2.93 6.33 4.85
CA VAL A 69 -4.08 6.34 3.95
C VAL A 69 -4.08 7.60 3.10
N TYR A 70 -4.32 7.45 1.80
CA TYR A 70 -4.46 8.53 0.83
C TYR A 70 -5.79 8.43 0.12
N GLU A 71 -6.56 9.50 0.13
CA GLU A 71 -7.77 9.64 -0.66
C GLU A 71 -7.45 10.24 -2.03
N TYR A 72 -8.05 9.67 -3.07
CA TYR A 72 -8.03 10.17 -4.44
C TYR A 72 -9.49 10.42 -4.88
N ARG A 73 -9.66 10.93 -6.09
CA ARG A 73 -10.98 11.28 -6.61
C ARG A 73 -11.97 10.11 -6.59
N ASP A 74 -11.57 8.94 -7.08
CA ASP A 74 -12.46 7.81 -7.32
C ASP A 74 -11.99 6.53 -6.61
N TRP A 75 -10.97 6.61 -5.76
CA TRP A 75 -10.33 5.48 -5.07
C TRP A 75 -9.50 5.95 -3.87
N PHE A 76 -9.10 5.02 -3.05
CA PHE A 76 -8.15 5.29 -1.95
C PHE A 76 -7.03 4.25 -1.90
N VAL A 77 -5.99 4.57 -1.17
CA VAL A 77 -4.83 3.71 -0.95
C VAL A 77 -4.53 3.62 0.53
N ILE A 78 -4.22 2.40 0.98
CA ILE A 78 -3.57 2.15 2.27
C ILE A 78 -2.14 1.75 1.94
N SER A 79 -1.17 2.63 2.19
CA SER A 79 0.24 2.39 1.94
C SER A 79 0.93 1.87 3.20
N TYR A 80 1.74 0.85 3.05
CA TYR A 80 2.59 0.30 4.12
C TYR A 80 4.01 0.83 3.95
N SER A 81 4.42 1.66 4.89
CA SER A 81 5.69 2.38 4.85
C SER A 81 6.56 2.04 6.06
N PRO A 82 7.90 2.03 5.91
CA PRO A 82 8.81 1.83 7.04
C PRO A 82 8.82 3.00 8.02
N ASN A 83 8.22 4.13 7.66
CA ASN A 83 8.09 5.32 8.46
C ASN A 83 6.75 6.04 8.17
N GLU A 84 6.55 7.17 8.81
CA GLU A 84 5.33 7.99 8.66
C GLU A 84 5.20 8.68 7.30
N HIS A 85 6.23 8.62 6.47
CA HIS A 85 6.25 9.21 5.14
C HIS A 85 5.74 8.18 4.12
N GLY A 86 4.49 8.29 3.73
CA GLY A 86 3.84 7.32 2.84
C GLY A 86 4.44 7.20 1.44
N TYR A 87 5.22 8.20 0.98
CA TYR A 87 5.95 8.13 -0.29
C TYR A 87 7.10 7.09 -0.26
N GLU A 88 7.53 6.65 0.91
CA GLU A 88 8.46 5.53 1.08
C GLU A 88 7.76 4.18 1.15
N GLY A 89 6.45 4.15 0.91
CA GLY A 89 5.65 2.94 0.92
C GLY A 89 6.22 1.86 0.01
N VAL A 90 6.30 0.65 0.55
CA VAL A 90 6.87 -0.52 -0.13
C VAL A 90 5.81 -1.22 -0.95
N LEU A 91 4.63 -1.32 -0.38
CA LEU A 91 3.45 -1.94 -0.97
C LEU A 91 2.19 -1.37 -0.31
N GLY A 92 1.03 -1.72 -0.83
CA GLY A 92 -0.22 -1.29 -0.23
C GLY A 92 -1.46 -1.84 -0.91
N ILE A 93 -2.59 -1.39 -0.40
CA ILE A 93 -3.91 -1.73 -0.89
C ILE A 93 -4.46 -0.53 -1.66
N ARG A 94 -4.83 -0.73 -2.93
CA ARG A 94 -5.66 0.21 -3.68
C ARG A 94 -7.08 -0.34 -3.74
N ALA A 95 -8.06 0.46 -3.38
CA ALA A 95 -9.46 0.07 -3.43
C ALA A 95 -10.33 1.13 -4.09
N SER A 96 -11.25 0.65 -4.93
CA SER A 96 -12.24 1.44 -5.66
C SER A 96 -13.52 0.62 -5.84
N ALA A 97 -14.53 1.18 -6.46
CA ALA A 97 -15.74 0.44 -6.85
C ALA A 97 -15.43 -0.74 -7.78
N ASP A 98 -14.38 -0.63 -8.62
CA ASP A 98 -13.98 -1.64 -9.59
C ASP A 98 -13.23 -2.83 -8.97
N GLY A 99 -12.82 -2.75 -7.72
CA GLY A 99 -12.14 -3.83 -7.03
C GLY A 99 -10.99 -3.41 -6.14
N VAL A 100 -10.28 -4.43 -5.64
CA VAL A 100 -9.17 -4.29 -4.71
C VAL A 100 -7.90 -4.85 -5.32
N LYS A 101 -6.80 -4.12 -5.20
CA LYS A 101 -5.49 -4.50 -5.72
C LYS A 101 -4.44 -4.41 -4.62
N LEU A 102 -3.55 -5.39 -4.59
CA LEU A 102 -2.29 -5.31 -3.86
C LEU A 102 -1.25 -4.72 -4.80
N PHE A 103 -0.75 -3.53 -4.53
CA PHE A 103 0.30 -2.91 -5.33
C PHE A 103 1.65 -2.98 -4.64
N PHE A 104 2.70 -3.01 -5.46
CA PHE A 104 4.10 -3.04 -5.04
C PHE A 104 4.83 -1.87 -5.66
N ASN A 105 5.49 -1.08 -4.85
CA ASN A 105 6.39 -0.04 -5.31
C ASN A 105 7.77 -0.62 -5.58
N ARG A 106 8.52 0.00 -6.50
CA ARG A 106 9.88 -0.42 -6.86
C ARG A 106 9.97 -1.89 -7.31
N CYS A 107 8.95 -2.31 -8.04
CA CYS A 107 8.75 -3.71 -8.45
C CYS A 107 9.75 -4.22 -9.50
N LYS A 108 10.64 -3.36 -10.05
CA LYS A 108 11.67 -3.76 -11.03
C LYS A 108 12.60 -4.85 -10.50
N GLU A 109 12.81 -4.88 -9.19
CA GLU A 109 13.72 -5.82 -8.52
C GLU A 109 12.98 -7.03 -7.91
N LEU A 110 11.63 -7.09 -8.06
CA LEU A 110 10.86 -8.19 -7.47
C LEU A 110 10.87 -9.41 -8.39
N PRO A 111 11.27 -10.58 -7.86
CA PRO A 111 11.18 -11.82 -8.61
C PRO A 111 9.72 -12.24 -8.75
N ASP A 112 9.23 -12.32 -9.97
CA ASP A 112 7.86 -12.74 -10.29
C ASP A 112 7.85 -13.90 -11.31
N PRO A 113 8.34 -15.10 -10.93
CA PRO A 113 8.37 -16.25 -11.82
C PRO A 113 6.97 -16.73 -12.23
N ALA A 114 5.96 -16.47 -11.39
CA ALA A 114 4.57 -16.84 -11.66
C ALA A 114 3.82 -15.79 -12.51
N LYS A 115 4.47 -14.67 -12.89
CA LYS A 115 3.91 -13.58 -13.69
C LYS A 115 2.58 -13.05 -13.13
N LEU A 116 2.50 -12.89 -11.83
CA LEU A 116 1.31 -12.39 -11.13
C LEU A 116 1.18 -10.87 -11.20
N LEU A 117 2.30 -10.17 -11.31
CA LEU A 117 2.34 -8.72 -11.31
C LEU A 117 1.82 -8.16 -12.63
N GLN A 118 0.74 -7.44 -12.55
CA GLN A 118 0.11 -6.75 -13.68
C GLN A 118 0.61 -5.31 -13.80
N GLY A 119 0.65 -4.82 -15.03
CA GLY A 119 1.10 -3.47 -15.38
C GLY A 119 2.49 -3.47 -16.03
N SER A 120 2.73 -2.46 -16.86
CA SER A 120 3.99 -2.26 -17.59
C SER A 120 4.94 -1.28 -16.88
N GLY A 121 4.53 -0.73 -15.73
CA GLY A 121 5.31 0.27 -15.01
C GLY A 121 6.57 -0.32 -14.37
N ASN A 122 7.69 0.42 -14.46
CA ASN A 122 8.94 0.05 -13.81
C ASN A 122 8.95 0.35 -12.31
N GLN A 123 8.05 1.22 -11.84
CA GLN A 123 8.02 1.68 -10.44
C GLN A 123 6.91 1.03 -9.63
N CYS A 124 5.77 0.75 -10.23
CA CYS A 124 4.62 0.19 -9.54
C CYS A 124 3.92 -0.85 -10.39
N ARG A 125 3.67 -2.02 -9.82
CA ARG A 125 2.84 -3.10 -10.39
C ARG A 125 1.87 -3.60 -9.34
N SER A 126 0.83 -4.29 -9.77
CA SER A 126 -0.22 -4.76 -8.87
C SER A 126 -0.70 -6.17 -9.17
N ILE A 127 -1.33 -6.78 -8.16
CA ILE A 127 -2.08 -8.03 -8.28
C ILE A 127 -3.54 -7.70 -8.01
N ASN A 128 -4.43 -8.06 -8.92
CA ASN A 128 -5.87 -7.99 -8.67
C ASN A 128 -6.27 -9.06 -7.67
N LEU A 129 -7.10 -8.68 -6.71
CA LEU A 129 -7.60 -9.59 -5.68
C LEU A 129 -9.07 -9.89 -5.94
N GLU A 130 -9.34 -11.09 -6.39
CA GLU A 130 -10.69 -11.60 -6.59
C GLU A 130 -11.34 -12.03 -5.27
N GLY A 131 -10.53 -12.34 -4.27
CA GLY A 131 -10.98 -12.75 -2.94
C GLY A 131 -9.84 -13.03 -1.97
N ALA A 132 -10.20 -13.41 -0.75
CA ALA A 132 -9.23 -13.74 0.30
C ALA A 132 -8.35 -14.97 -0.06
N SER A 133 -8.82 -15.86 -0.92
CA SER A 133 -8.06 -17.02 -1.43
C SER A 133 -6.81 -16.60 -2.19
N THR A 134 -6.82 -15.46 -2.88
CA THR A 134 -5.62 -14.94 -3.55
C THR A 134 -4.50 -14.65 -2.57
N LEU A 135 -4.82 -14.22 -1.33
CA LEU A 135 -3.83 -13.98 -0.27
C LEU A 135 -3.22 -15.26 0.29
N ALA A 136 -3.89 -16.39 0.13
CA ALA A 136 -3.39 -17.69 0.57
C ALA A 136 -2.32 -18.25 -0.38
N ARG A 137 -2.16 -17.70 -1.58
CA ARG A 137 -1.17 -18.14 -2.55
C ARG A 137 0.24 -17.88 -2.06
N LEU A 138 1.08 -18.91 -2.13
CA LEU A 138 2.46 -18.85 -1.67
C LEU A 138 3.28 -17.79 -2.42
N GLU A 139 3.01 -17.63 -3.71
CA GLU A 139 3.68 -16.66 -4.58
C GLU A 139 3.40 -15.22 -4.13
N VAL A 140 2.16 -14.90 -3.73
CA VAL A 140 1.78 -13.58 -3.19
C VAL A 140 2.51 -13.30 -1.88
N ALA A 141 2.60 -14.32 -1.00
CA ALA A 141 3.34 -14.20 0.25
C ALA A 141 4.84 -13.99 0.03
N ARG A 142 5.43 -14.69 -0.97
CA ARG A 142 6.85 -14.51 -1.36
C ARG A 142 7.12 -13.12 -1.91
N LEU A 143 6.30 -12.62 -2.82
CA LEU A 143 6.41 -11.25 -3.36
C LEU A 143 6.34 -10.21 -2.24
N THR A 144 5.40 -10.35 -1.31
CA THR A 144 5.25 -9.46 -0.17
C THR A 144 6.50 -9.44 0.71
N ARG A 145 7.07 -10.62 0.99
CA ARG A 145 8.33 -10.74 1.75
C ARG A 145 9.50 -10.10 1.03
N CYS A 146 9.69 -10.40 -0.26
CA CYS A 146 10.77 -9.82 -1.07
C CYS A 146 10.69 -8.29 -1.12
N ALA A 147 9.47 -7.74 -1.22
CA ALA A 147 9.26 -6.29 -1.19
C ALA A 147 9.69 -5.68 0.15
N ALA A 148 9.31 -6.31 1.26
CA ALA A 148 9.68 -5.87 2.61
C ALA A 148 11.20 -5.97 2.84
N ASP A 149 11.82 -7.10 2.50
CA ASP A 149 13.26 -7.34 2.65
C ASP A 149 14.11 -6.39 1.78
N GLY A 150 13.68 -6.13 0.56
CA GLY A 150 14.33 -5.17 -0.34
C GLY A 150 14.32 -3.74 0.23
N CYS A 151 13.29 -3.39 0.99
CA CYS A 151 13.24 -2.13 1.72
C CYS A 151 14.25 -2.09 2.88
N CYS A 152 14.31 -3.15 3.68
CA CYS A 152 15.24 -3.25 4.81
C CYS A 152 16.71 -3.18 4.36
N ARG A 153 17.07 -3.88 3.29
CA ARG A 153 18.45 -3.86 2.75
C ARG A 153 18.88 -2.49 2.28
N ARG A 154 17.98 -1.72 1.64
CA ARG A 154 18.27 -0.35 1.20
C ARG A 154 18.50 0.61 2.36
N ARG A 155 17.77 0.45 3.47
CA ARG A 155 18.03 1.24 4.70
C ARG A 155 19.41 0.94 5.28
N ALA A 156 19.78 -0.33 5.34
CA ALA A 156 21.09 -0.75 5.86
C ALA A 156 22.26 -0.28 4.99
N SER A 157 22.06 -0.11 3.67
CA SER A 157 23.11 0.33 2.74
C SER A 157 23.27 1.86 2.62
N GLY A 158 22.52 2.64 3.41
CA GLY A 158 22.61 4.11 3.40
C GLY A 158 22.18 4.80 2.10
N ARG A 159 21.64 4.05 1.14
CA ARG A 159 21.06 4.62 -0.08
C ARG A 159 19.67 5.19 0.29
N GLY A 160 19.68 6.47 0.65
CA GLY A 160 18.46 7.22 0.91
C GLY A 160 17.48 7.20 -0.25
N PRO A 161 16.23 7.63 -0.01
CA PRO A 161 15.21 7.69 -1.05
C PRO A 161 15.71 8.57 -2.19
N LEU A 162 15.57 8.07 -3.42
CA LEU A 162 15.73 8.91 -4.61
C LEU A 162 14.61 9.95 -4.58
N VAL A 163 14.92 11.13 -4.10
CA VAL A 163 14.03 12.29 -4.22
C VAL A 163 13.81 12.51 -5.73
N PRO A 164 12.58 12.48 -6.24
CA PRO A 164 12.34 12.86 -7.61
C PRO A 164 12.77 14.31 -7.76
N ARG A 165 13.78 14.57 -8.60
CA ARG A 165 14.15 15.93 -8.98
C ARG A 165 12.93 16.59 -9.59
N PRO A 166 12.54 17.81 -9.18
CA PRO A 166 11.61 18.60 -9.95
C PRO A 166 12.19 18.75 -11.34
N GLY A 167 11.46 18.30 -12.36
CA GLY A 167 11.82 18.54 -13.75
C GLY A 167 11.79 20.04 -14.04
N PRO A 168 12.53 20.49 -15.07
CA PRO A 168 12.55 21.86 -15.50
C PRO A 168 11.19 22.34 -15.95
#